data_b499de12b194264a2e0a82ae0c49d00f
#
_entry.id   b499de12b194264a2e0a82ae0c49d00f
#
_cell.length_a   1.000
_cell.length_b   1.000
_cell.length_c   1.000
_cell.angle_alpha   90.00
_cell.angle_beta   90.00
_cell.angle_gamma   90.00
#
_symmetry.space_group_name_H-M   'P 1'
#
loop_
_entity.id
_entity.type
_entity.pdbx_description
1 polymer ?
#
loop_
_entity_poly.entity_id
_entity_poly.type
_entity_poly.pdbx_seq_one_letter_code
_entity_poly.pdbx_strand_id
1 'polypeptide(L)'
;GFTAPNPMVGAVIVKNGRIIGQGYHRKYGELHAEREALAACTEEPEGASIYVTLEPCCHYGKQPPCVNAILEAGIRRVIIGSSDPNPLVAGKGIRILKDHGIEVTENILKEECDKLNEVFFYYIQNKKTVCGHEICNDYGWENCRLYR
;
A
#
# COMPACT_ATOMS: atom_id res chain seq x y z
N GLY A 1 -6.72 7.51 -11.33
CA GLY A 1 -7.19 6.18 -10.92
C GLY A 1 -8.52 6.24 -10.19
N PHE A 2 -9.21 5.13 -10.11
CA PHE A 2 -10.52 5.00 -9.45
C PHE A 2 -10.41 4.72 -7.94
N THR A 3 -9.21 4.83 -7.37
CA THR A 3 -8.94 4.51 -5.95
C THR A 3 -9.28 5.63 -4.99
N ALA A 4 -9.38 6.86 -5.46
CA ALA A 4 -9.61 8.02 -4.59
C ALA A 4 -10.87 7.85 -3.71
N PRO A 5 -10.80 8.23 -2.42
CA PRO A 5 -9.72 8.95 -1.73
C PRO A 5 -8.54 8.09 -1.27
N ASN A 6 -8.50 6.79 -1.57
CA ASN A 6 -7.41 5.89 -1.20
C ASN A 6 -6.19 6.06 -2.12
N PRO A 7 -4.97 5.77 -1.63
CA PRO A 7 -3.77 5.76 -2.45
C PRO A 7 -3.80 4.62 -3.48
N MET A 8 -3.02 4.78 -4.53
CA MET A 8 -2.70 3.69 -5.46
C MET A 8 -1.65 2.80 -4.83
N VAL A 9 -1.98 1.53 -4.62
CA VAL A 9 -1.09 0.54 -4.01
C VAL A 9 -1.01 -0.70 -4.88
N GLY A 10 0.19 -1.24 -5.02
CA GLY A 10 0.46 -2.52 -5.63
C GLY A 10 1.20 -3.44 -4.67
N ALA A 11 0.96 -4.75 -4.78
CA ALA A 11 1.63 -5.77 -3.99
C ALA A 11 2.01 -6.99 -4.85
N VAL A 12 3.18 -7.57 -4.58
CA VAL A 12 3.69 -8.78 -5.24
C VAL A 12 4.23 -9.74 -4.19
N ILE A 13 3.85 -11.02 -4.28
CA ILE A 13 4.31 -12.07 -3.39
C ILE A 13 5.29 -12.98 -4.14
N VAL A 14 6.48 -13.14 -3.56
CA VAL A 14 7.57 -13.91 -4.16
C VAL A 14 7.98 -15.05 -3.22
N LYS A 15 8.04 -16.26 -3.75
CA LYS A 15 8.51 -17.45 -3.07
C LYS A 15 9.51 -18.20 -3.94
N ASN A 16 10.66 -18.56 -3.38
CA ASN A 16 11.72 -19.27 -4.10
C ASN A 16 12.11 -18.60 -5.44
N GLY A 17 12.18 -17.27 -5.47
CA GLY A 17 12.54 -16.48 -6.65
C GLY A 17 11.44 -16.38 -7.72
N ARG A 18 10.23 -16.89 -7.47
CA ARG A 18 9.08 -16.82 -8.38
C ARG A 18 7.96 -15.96 -7.80
N ILE A 19 7.30 -15.21 -8.66
CA ILE A 19 6.06 -14.50 -8.31
C ILE A 19 4.96 -15.54 -8.20
N ILE A 20 4.34 -15.64 -7.02
CA ILE A 20 3.24 -16.56 -6.75
C ILE A 20 1.89 -15.85 -6.61
N GLY A 21 1.89 -14.53 -6.36
CA GLY A 21 0.67 -13.73 -6.27
C GLY A 21 0.98 -12.26 -6.55
N GLN A 22 0.00 -11.55 -7.10
CA GLN A 22 0.09 -10.12 -7.32
C GLN A 22 -1.29 -9.48 -7.23
N GLY A 23 -1.33 -8.23 -6.79
CA GLY A 23 -2.57 -7.49 -6.63
C GLY A 23 -2.33 -5.98 -6.62
N TYR A 24 -3.39 -5.24 -6.84
CA TYR A 24 -3.40 -3.79 -6.72
C TYR A 24 -4.76 -3.29 -6.24
N HIS A 25 -4.78 -2.18 -5.53
CA HIS A 25 -6.04 -1.59 -5.09
C HIS A 25 -6.80 -1.00 -6.29
N ARG A 26 -7.94 -1.59 -6.63
CA ARG A 26 -8.69 -1.26 -7.85
C ARG A 26 -9.61 -0.08 -7.65
N LYS A 27 -10.35 -0.09 -6.54
CA LYS A 27 -11.41 0.89 -6.27
C LYS A 27 -11.65 1.06 -4.77
N TYR A 28 -12.06 2.26 -4.38
CA TYR A 28 -12.46 2.55 -3.01
C TYR A 28 -13.52 1.57 -2.49
N GLY A 29 -13.23 0.96 -1.34
CA GLY A 29 -14.11 -0.01 -0.68
C GLY A 29 -13.87 -1.47 -1.07
N GLU A 30 -13.10 -1.74 -2.13
CA GLU A 30 -12.65 -3.08 -2.50
C GLU A 30 -11.40 -3.52 -1.72
N LEU A 31 -10.92 -4.73 -1.99
CA LEU A 31 -9.74 -5.28 -1.34
C LEU A 31 -8.51 -4.39 -1.55
N HIS A 32 -7.67 -4.32 -0.54
CA HIS A 32 -6.36 -3.70 -0.64
C HIS A 32 -5.41 -4.61 -1.43
N ALA A 33 -4.35 -4.03 -2.00
CA ALA A 33 -3.41 -4.72 -2.86
C ALA A 33 -2.81 -5.99 -2.24
N GLU A 34 -2.47 -5.93 -0.94
CA GLU A 34 -1.89 -7.06 -0.20
C GLU A 34 -2.88 -8.24 -0.13
N ARG A 35 -4.16 -7.94 0.16
CA ARG A 35 -5.20 -8.97 0.21
C ARG A 35 -5.52 -9.54 -1.17
N GLU A 36 -5.52 -8.71 -2.21
CA GLU A 36 -5.64 -9.19 -3.59
C GLU A 36 -4.46 -10.08 -3.98
N ALA A 37 -3.23 -9.67 -3.65
CA ALA A 37 -2.04 -10.47 -3.93
C ALA A 37 -2.09 -11.83 -3.21
N LEU A 38 -2.52 -11.86 -1.94
CA LEU A 38 -2.69 -13.10 -1.18
C LEU A 38 -3.78 -13.99 -1.78
N ALA A 39 -4.91 -13.41 -2.18
CA ALA A 39 -6.01 -14.16 -2.82
C ALA A 39 -5.63 -14.71 -4.21
N ALA A 40 -4.69 -14.07 -4.90
CA ALA A 40 -4.19 -14.48 -6.20
C ALA A 40 -3.03 -15.48 -6.14
N CYS A 41 -2.60 -15.91 -4.94
CA CYS A 41 -1.50 -16.86 -4.79
C CYS A 41 -1.80 -18.19 -5.47
N THR A 42 -0.85 -18.67 -6.25
CA THR A 42 -0.91 -19.98 -6.95
C THR A 42 -0.42 -21.14 -6.10
N GLU A 43 0.20 -20.85 -4.96
CA GLU A 43 0.68 -21.79 -3.93
C GLU A 43 0.63 -21.12 -2.54
N GLU A 44 0.81 -21.91 -1.48
CA GLU A 44 0.80 -21.42 -0.10
C GLU A 44 1.86 -20.33 0.12
N PRO A 45 1.48 -19.14 0.60
CA PRO A 45 2.38 -18.00 0.78
C PRO A 45 3.28 -18.09 2.01
N GLU A 46 3.12 -19.11 2.85
CA GLU A 46 3.95 -19.30 4.04
C GLU A 46 5.45 -19.28 3.71
N GLY A 47 6.21 -18.49 4.46
CA GLY A 47 7.65 -18.29 4.24
C GLY A 47 8.02 -17.38 3.07
N ALA A 48 7.05 -16.88 2.30
CA ALA A 48 7.28 -15.99 1.17
C ALA A 48 7.69 -14.57 1.61
N SER A 49 8.05 -13.75 0.62
CA SER A 49 8.27 -12.31 0.76
C SER A 49 7.17 -11.55 0.03
N ILE A 50 6.63 -10.51 0.66
CA ILE A 50 5.70 -9.57 0.01
C ILE A 50 6.39 -8.24 -0.22
N TYR A 51 6.27 -7.72 -1.42
CA TYR A 51 6.69 -6.38 -1.84
C TYR A 51 5.46 -5.52 -1.98
N VAL A 52 5.44 -4.35 -1.35
CA VAL A 52 4.29 -3.44 -1.36
C VAL A 52 4.76 -2.00 -1.54
N THR A 53 4.08 -1.25 -2.39
CA THR A 53 4.47 0.14 -2.71
C THR A 53 4.22 1.12 -1.57
N LEU A 54 3.33 0.80 -0.63
CA LEU A 54 3.01 1.62 0.54
C LEU A 54 2.90 0.76 1.79
N GLU A 55 3.20 1.34 2.96
CA GLU A 55 3.09 0.68 4.26
C GLU A 55 1.71 0.00 4.44
N PRO A 56 1.68 -1.31 4.80
CA PRO A 56 0.44 -2.04 5.06
C PRO A 56 -0.37 -1.42 6.20
N CYS A 57 -1.66 -1.23 5.97
CA CYS A 57 -2.55 -0.64 6.96
C CYS A 57 -2.70 -1.52 8.21
N CYS A 58 -2.76 -0.86 9.39
CA CYS A 58 -2.88 -1.50 10.69
C CYS A 58 -4.19 -1.15 11.44
N HIS A 59 -5.10 -0.43 10.80
CA HIS A 59 -6.37 -0.01 11.40
C HIS A 59 -7.55 -0.64 10.66
N TYR A 60 -8.65 -0.80 11.37
CA TYR A 60 -9.92 -1.21 10.79
C TYR A 60 -10.56 -0.04 10.04
N GLY A 61 -10.77 -0.23 8.75
CA GLY A 61 -11.55 0.64 7.90
C GLY A 61 -12.77 -0.12 7.38
N LYS A 62 -13.05 0.00 6.07
CA LYS A 62 -14.04 -0.86 5.42
C LYS A 62 -13.58 -2.32 5.31
N GLN A 63 -12.27 -2.52 5.31
CA GLN A 63 -11.61 -3.82 5.29
C GLN A 63 -10.82 -4.04 6.59
N PRO A 64 -10.62 -5.30 7.01
CA PRO A 64 -9.71 -5.61 8.11
C PRO A 64 -8.27 -5.22 7.77
N PRO A 65 -7.42 -4.93 8.78
CA PRO A 65 -6.03 -4.52 8.57
C PRO A 65 -5.25 -5.49 7.68
N CYS A 66 -4.47 -4.95 6.72
CA CYS A 66 -3.60 -5.77 5.86
C CYS A 66 -2.48 -6.45 6.64
N VAL A 67 -2.01 -5.82 7.72
CA VAL A 67 -1.03 -6.41 8.64
C VAL A 67 -1.50 -7.78 9.14
N ASN A 68 -2.78 -7.92 9.54
CA ASN A 68 -3.32 -9.19 10.02
C ASN A 68 -3.30 -10.25 8.91
N ALA A 69 -3.69 -9.91 7.69
CA ALA A 69 -3.66 -10.85 6.57
C ALA A 69 -2.24 -11.33 6.24
N ILE A 70 -1.25 -10.45 6.34
CA ILE A 70 0.17 -10.79 6.16
C ILE A 70 0.65 -11.77 7.24
N LEU A 71 0.27 -11.53 8.51
CA LEU A 71 0.60 -12.42 9.63
C LEU A 71 -0.06 -13.78 9.49
N GLU A 72 -1.37 -13.82 9.21
CA GLU A 72 -2.15 -15.05 9.01
C GLU A 72 -1.64 -15.90 7.85
N ALA A 73 -1.13 -15.26 6.80
CA ALA A 73 -0.55 -15.92 5.63
C ALA A 73 0.85 -16.50 5.86
N GLY A 74 1.46 -16.27 7.02
CA GLY A 74 2.79 -16.76 7.34
C GLY A 74 3.91 -16.13 6.50
N ILE A 75 3.71 -14.92 6.00
CA ILE A 75 4.73 -14.17 5.26
C ILE A 75 5.95 -13.93 6.17
N ARG A 76 7.15 -14.21 5.66
CA ARG A 76 8.40 -14.08 6.42
C ARG A 76 9.03 -12.70 6.30
N ARG A 77 8.94 -12.08 5.13
CA ARG A 77 9.55 -10.77 4.84
C ARG A 77 8.57 -9.83 4.18
N VAL A 78 8.60 -8.57 4.59
CA VAL A 78 7.82 -7.48 4.01
C VAL A 78 8.76 -6.40 3.53
N ILE A 79 8.71 -6.07 2.25
CA ILE A 79 9.53 -5.05 1.60
C ILE A 79 8.60 -3.90 1.22
N ILE A 80 8.86 -2.72 1.78
CA ILE A 80 7.99 -1.54 1.70
C ILE A 80 8.66 -0.45 0.88
N GLY A 81 7.94 0.09 -0.10
CA GLY A 81 8.38 1.24 -0.89
C GLY A 81 8.34 2.52 -0.07
N SER A 82 7.15 3.01 0.24
CA SER A 82 6.94 4.25 1.00
C SER A 82 6.22 3.99 2.32
N SER A 83 6.56 4.77 3.35
CA SER A 83 5.80 4.82 4.60
C SER A 83 4.49 5.59 4.40
N ASP A 84 3.47 5.30 5.22
CA ASP A 84 2.23 6.08 5.20
C ASP A 84 2.51 7.52 5.66
N PRO A 85 2.10 8.54 4.90
CA PRO A 85 2.34 9.94 5.25
C PRO A 85 1.50 10.43 6.44
N ASN A 86 0.49 9.66 6.86
CA ASN A 86 -0.38 10.03 7.98
C ASN A 86 0.34 9.78 9.33
N PRO A 87 0.64 10.84 10.12
CA PRO A 87 1.35 10.68 11.40
C PRO A 87 0.65 9.78 12.42
N LEU A 88 -0.67 9.57 12.26
CA LEU A 88 -1.46 8.69 13.14
C LEU A 88 -1.25 7.21 12.84
N VAL A 89 -0.72 6.89 11.67
CA VAL A 89 -0.58 5.50 11.14
C VAL A 89 0.88 5.16 10.85
N ALA A 90 1.67 6.16 10.43
CA ALA A 90 3.06 6.01 10.02
C ALA A 90 3.90 5.16 11.00
N GLY A 91 4.50 4.10 10.50
CA GLY A 91 5.35 3.18 11.25
C GLY A 91 4.63 2.19 12.17
N LYS A 92 3.31 2.32 12.37
CA LYS A 92 2.57 1.40 13.26
C LYS A 92 2.41 0.01 12.64
N GLY A 93 2.10 -0.05 11.35
CA GLY A 93 2.03 -1.32 10.62
C GLY A 93 3.37 -2.04 10.62
N ILE A 94 4.44 -1.31 10.34
CA ILE A 94 5.83 -1.80 10.38
C ILE A 94 6.18 -2.35 11.76
N ARG A 95 5.86 -1.62 12.82
CA ARG A 95 6.13 -2.04 14.19
C ARG A 95 5.43 -3.35 14.55
N ILE A 96 4.13 -3.46 14.23
CA ILE A 96 3.37 -4.69 14.48
C ILE A 96 4.00 -5.88 13.77
N LEU A 97 4.40 -5.73 12.50
CA LEU A 97 5.05 -6.79 11.74
C LEU A 97 6.38 -7.22 12.40
N LYS A 98 7.23 -6.26 12.78
CA LYS A 98 8.50 -6.52 13.48
C LYS A 98 8.31 -7.20 14.84
N ASP A 99 7.32 -6.77 15.62
CA ASP A 99 7.00 -7.34 16.94
C ASP A 99 6.53 -8.82 16.83
N HIS A 100 5.99 -9.22 15.68
CA HIS A 100 5.62 -10.61 15.36
C HIS A 100 6.73 -11.41 14.65
N GLY A 101 7.95 -10.89 14.60
CA GLY A 101 9.11 -11.59 14.05
C GLY A 101 9.23 -11.56 12.52
N ILE A 102 8.46 -10.72 11.85
CA ILE A 102 8.59 -10.51 10.40
C ILE A 102 9.77 -9.60 10.11
N GLU A 103 10.60 -10.00 9.15
CA GLU A 103 11.69 -9.16 8.64
C GLU A 103 11.11 -8.05 7.75
N VAL A 104 11.29 -6.79 8.14
CA VAL A 104 10.77 -5.63 7.39
C VAL A 104 11.92 -4.79 6.85
N THR A 105 11.91 -4.57 5.53
CA THR A 105 12.81 -3.64 4.82
C THR A 105 12.00 -2.47 4.28
N GLU A 106 12.45 -1.26 4.55
CA GLU A 106 11.74 -0.01 4.26
C GLU A 106 12.45 0.81 3.20
N ASN A 107 11.74 1.72 2.55
CA ASN A 107 12.27 2.73 1.61
C ASN A 107 12.92 2.13 0.35
N ILE A 108 12.42 0.99 -0.12
CA ILE A 108 12.87 0.40 -1.39
C ILE A 108 12.13 1.06 -2.55
N LEU A 109 12.88 1.71 -3.46
CA LEU A 109 12.35 2.53 -4.57
C LEU A 109 11.37 3.61 -4.05
N LYS A 110 11.74 4.25 -2.93
CA LYS A 110 10.87 5.21 -2.23
C LYS A 110 10.42 6.34 -3.13
N GLU A 111 11.32 6.92 -3.90
CA GLU A 111 11.02 8.07 -4.78
C GLU A 111 9.99 7.70 -5.86
N GLU A 112 10.09 6.54 -6.44
CA GLU A 112 9.15 6.02 -7.43
C GLU A 112 7.78 5.73 -6.80
N CYS A 113 7.77 5.15 -5.61
CA CYS A 113 6.55 4.90 -4.85
C CYS A 113 5.88 6.19 -4.39
N ASP A 114 6.65 7.19 -3.96
CA ASP A 114 6.13 8.51 -3.58
C ASP A 114 5.48 9.22 -4.78
N LYS A 115 6.11 9.18 -5.96
CA LYS A 115 5.56 9.75 -7.20
C LYS A 115 4.21 9.13 -7.58
N LEU A 116 4.05 7.83 -7.33
CA LEU A 116 2.78 7.13 -7.59
C LEU A 116 1.62 7.74 -6.82
N ASN A 117 1.89 8.30 -5.64
CA ASN A 117 0.88 8.80 -4.70
C ASN A 117 1.10 10.29 -4.31
N GLU A 118 1.78 11.07 -5.13
CA GLU A 118 2.16 12.47 -4.82
C GLU A 118 0.97 13.33 -4.37
N VAL A 119 -0.15 13.26 -5.10
CA VAL A 119 -1.38 14.02 -4.78
C VAL A 119 -1.97 13.56 -3.44
N PHE A 120 -1.99 12.27 -3.17
CA PHE A 120 -2.47 11.70 -1.92
C PHE A 120 -1.59 12.15 -0.74
N PHE A 121 -0.27 12.08 -0.89
CA PHE A 121 0.69 12.48 0.13
C PHE A 121 0.57 13.96 0.45
N TYR A 122 0.48 14.81 -0.58
CA TYR A 122 0.29 16.23 -0.39
C TYR A 122 -1.01 16.53 0.38
N TYR A 123 -2.13 15.89 0.00
CA TYR A 123 -3.41 16.07 0.67
C TYR A 123 -3.35 15.67 2.15
N ILE A 124 -2.77 14.51 2.47
CA ILE A 124 -2.70 14.02 3.84
C ILE A 124 -1.84 14.95 4.72
N GLN A 125 -0.73 15.44 4.19
CA GLN A 125 0.20 16.31 4.93
C GLN A 125 -0.32 17.73 5.13
N ASN A 126 -0.97 18.29 4.12
CA ASN A 126 -1.37 19.70 4.11
C ASN A 126 -2.85 19.94 4.40
N LYS A 127 -3.69 18.90 4.34
CA LYS A 127 -5.17 18.98 4.40
C LYS A 127 -5.76 19.96 3.38
N LYS A 128 -5.06 20.18 2.29
CA LYS A 128 -5.45 21.08 1.19
C LYS A 128 -5.59 20.28 -0.09
N THR A 129 -6.66 20.54 -0.83
CA THR A 129 -6.82 19.98 -2.17
C THR A 129 -5.78 20.60 -3.09
N VAL A 130 -5.08 19.76 -3.84
CA VAL A 130 -4.18 20.22 -4.88
C VAL A 130 -5.03 20.68 -6.07
N CYS A 131 -5.16 21.98 -6.22
CA CYS A 131 -5.82 22.61 -7.34
C CYS A 131 -4.81 23.53 -8.05
N GLY A 132 -3.82 22.92 -8.69
CA GLY A 132 -2.82 23.61 -9.50
C GLY A 132 -2.79 23.06 -10.91
N HIS A 133 -2.60 23.94 -11.90
CA HIS A 133 -2.63 23.59 -13.32
C HIS A 133 -1.63 22.47 -13.68
N GLU A 134 -0.51 22.39 -12.99
CA GLU A 134 0.54 21.40 -13.30
C GLU A 134 0.18 19.99 -12.80
N ILE A 135 -0.27 19.86 -11.57
CA ILE A 135 -0.60 18.54 -11.02
C ILE A 135 -1.91 17.99 -11.59
N CYS A 136 -2.89 18.87 -11.87
CA CYS A 136 -4.13 18.45 -12.54
C CYS A 136 -3.90 17.98 -13.97
N ASN A 137 -2.93 18.53 -14.70
CA ASN A 137 -2.61 18.10 -16.05
C ASN A 137 -1.92 16.73 -16.09
N ASP A 138 -1.07 16.42 -15.12
CA ASP A 138 -0.36 15.13 -15.08
C ASP A 138 -1.25 13.96 -14.63
N TYR A 139 -2.24 14.22 -13.77
CA TYR A 139 -3.12 13.18 -13.18
C TYR A 139 -4.59 13.24 -13.65
N GLY A 140 -4.94 14.19 -14.53
CA GLY A 140 -6.29 14.40 -15.08
C GLY A 140 -7.24 15.14 -14.12
N TRP A 141 -8.15 15.93 -14.71
CA TRP A 141 -9.13 16.74 -14.00
C TRP A 141 -10.07 15.96 -13.08
N GLU A 142 -10.28 14.69 -13.35
CA GLU A 142 -11.16 13.82 -12.57
C GLU A 142 -10.62 13.55 -11.17
N ASN A 143 -9.30 13.43 -11.03
CA ASN A 143 -8.65 13.23 -9.73
C ASN A 143 -8.73 14.48 -8.84
N CYS A 144 -8.74 15.67 -9.41
CA CYS A 144 -8.88 16.92 -8.65
C CYS A 144 -10.27 17.09 -8.00
N ARG A 145 -11.32 16.47 -8.52
CA ARG A 145 -12.68 16.55 -7.95
C ARG A 145 -12.89 15.63 -6.76
N LEU A 146 -12.09 14.57 -6.63
CA LEU A 146 -12.29 13.54 -5.61
C LEU A 146 -11.70 13.91 -4.24
N TYR A 147 -10.85 14.93 -4.18
CA TYR A 147 -10.26 15.45 -2.94
C TYR A 147 -10.84 16.82 -2.49
N ARG A 148 -12.03 17.18 -2.96
CA ARG A 148 -12.78 18.37 -2.48
C ARG A 148 -13.61 18.06 -1.25
#